data_c5d43ee97306e13efca2fa5ab8687a90
#
_entry.id   c5d43ee97306e13efca2fa5ab8687a90
#
_cell.length_a   1.000
_cell.length_b   1.000
_cell.length_c   1.000
_cell.angle_alpha   90.00
_cell.angle_beta   90.00
_cell.angle_gamma   90.00
#
_symmetry.space_group_name_H-M   'P 1'
#
loop_
_entity.id
_entity.type
_entity.pdbx_description
1 polymer ?
#
loop_
_entity_poly.entity_id
_entity_poly.type
_entity_poly.pdbx_seq_one_letter_code
_entity_poly.pdbx_strand_id
1 'polypeptide(L)'
;MKGRYNLMIYVGIDIAKLNHFASAISSDGEILMEPFKFTNDADGFQLLTSKLESLALQDDSLIIGLESTAHYGDNLVRYLVASYFKVCVLNPIKTSSMRKNNIRKTKTDKVDTYIIAKTLMMQDSYRFVSFYDLDLMDLKQLGRFRQKTIKQRTRLKIQLDRKSVV
;
A
#
# COMPACT_ATOMS: atom_id res chain seq x y z
N MET A 1 35.48 -5.00 15.86
CA MET A 1 34.48 -4.15 15.16
C MET A 1 33.85 -4.97 14.07
N LYS A 2 32.62 -5.48 14.26
CA LYS A 2 31.85 -6.07 13.18
C LYS A 2 31.45 -4.92 12.24
N GLY A 3 31.90 -4.96 10.98
CA GLY A 3 31.49 -4.00 9.96
C GLY A 3 29.96 -3.97 9.92
N ARG A 4 29.36 -2.82 10.16
CA ARG A 4 27.94 -2.60 9.95
C ARG A 4 27.69 -2.69 8.44
N TYR A 5 27.12 -3.79 8.00
CA TYR A 5 26.58 -3.89 6.66
C TYR A 5 25.33 -3.03 6.62
N ASN A 6 25.17 -2.22 5.57
CA ASN A 6 23.92 -1.49 5.31
C ASN A 6 22.76 -2.47 5.32
N LEU A 7 21.86 -2.34 6.29
CA LEU A 7 20.74 -3.24 6.46
C LEU A 7 19.63 -2.83 5.48
N MET A 8 19.12 -3.79 4.70
CA MET A 8 17.90 -3.56 3.92
C MET A 8 16.70 -3.86 4.80
N ILE A 9 15.81 -2.87 4.95
CA ILE A 9 14.59 -2.98 5.75
C ILE A 9 13.39 -3.06 4.80
N TYR A 10 12.58 -4.08 4.97
CA TYR A 10 11.37 -4.31 4.20
C TYR A 10 10.13 -4.06 5.05
N VAL A 11 9.36 -3.04 4.68
CA VAL A 11 8.13 -2.66 5.36
C VAL A 11 6.94 -3.19 4.58
N GLY A 12 6.07 -3.95 5.23
CA GLY A 12 4.81 -4.39 4.66
C GLY A 12 3.65 -3.62 5.24
N ILE A 13 2.81 -3.05 4.39
CA ILE A 13 1.60 -2.31 4.80
C ILE A 13 0.37 -2.99 4.23
N ASP A 14 -0.53 -3.40 5.12
CA ASP A 14 -1.87 -3.88 4.77
C ASP A 14 -2.86 -2.71 4.81
N ILE A 15 -3.54 -2.50 3.67
CA ILE A 15 -4.40 -1.35 3.43
C ILE A 15 -5.86 -1.70 3.72
N ALA A 16 -6.51 -0.91 4.58
CA ALA A 16 -7.94 -0.97 4.81
C ALA A 16 -8.57 0.44 4.80
N LYS A 17 -9.90 0.52 4.81
CA LYS A 17 -10.62 1.77 4.62
C LYS A 17 -10.33 2.83 5.68
N LEU A 18 -10.35 2.45 6.95
CA LEU A 18 -10.22 3.37 8.09
C LEU A 18 -8.87 3.27 8.79
N ASN A 19 -8.31 2.08 8.84
CA ASN A 19 -7.08 1.80 9.56
C ASN A 19 -6.20 0.89 8.72
N HIS A 20 -4.92 1.14 8.75
CA HIS A 20 -3.89 0.33 8.13
C HIS A 20 -3.07 -0.39 9.19
N PHE A 21 -2.38 -1.44 8.79
CA PHE A 21 -1.39 -2.11 9.62
C PHE A 21 -0.04 -2.09 8.91
N ALA A 22 1.04 -1.94 9.68
CA ALA A 22 2.40 -1.99 9.15
C ALA A 22 3.30 -2.82 10.06
N SER A 23 4.25 -3.53 9.45
CA SER A 23 5.36 -4.20 10.13
C SER A 23 6.63 -4.07 9.31
N ALA A 24 7.78 -4.33 9.92
CA ALA A 24 9.07 -4.29 9.23
C ALA A 24 9.93 -5.50 9.58
N ILE A 25 10.64 -6.01 8.57
CA ILE A 25 11.62 -7.09 8.71
C ILE A 25 12.96 -6.67 8.09
N SER A 26 14.04 -7.28 8.58
CA SER A 26 15.36 -7.16 7.98
C SER A 26 15.51 -8.04 6.73
N SER A 27 16.62 -7.86 6.00
CA SER A 27 17.03 -8.76 4.90
C SER A 27 17.23 -10.20 5.36
N ASP A 28 17.51 -10.44 6.63
CA ASP A 28 17.66 -11.77 7.21
C ASP A 28 16.35 -12.36 7.71
N GLY A 29 15.24 -11.59 7.59
CA GLY A 29 13.90 -12.00 8.00
C GLY A 29 13.61 -11.78 9.49
N GLU A 30 14.47 -11.09 10.23
CA GLU A 30 14.22 -10.70 11.61
C GLU A 30 13.16 -9.61 11.70
N ILE A 31 12.29 -9.68 12.70
CA ILE A 31 11.26 -8.67 12.93
C ILE A 31 11.91 -7.45 13.59
N LEU A 32 11.93 -6.34 12.86
CA LEU A 32 12.43 -5.05 13.34
C LEU A 32 11.32 -4.18 13.93
N MET A 33 10.10 -4.35 13.43
CA MET A 33 8.90 -3.65 13.91
C MET A 33 7.71 -4.59 13.90
N GLU A 34 7.14 -4.83 15.09
CA GLU A 34 5.93 -5.60 15.24
C GLU A 34 4.74 -4.91 14.56
N PRO A 35 3.74 -5.68 14.08
CA PRO A 35 2.57 -5.11 13.44
C PRO A 35 1.84 -4.12 14.34
N PHE A 36 1.73 -2.89 13.90
CA PHE A 36 0.97 -1.86 14.59
C PHE A 36 -0.10 -1.27 13.68
N LYS A 37 -1.13 -0.75 14.29
CA LYS A 37 -2.27 -0.13 13.64
C LYS A 37 -2.07 1.38 13.57
N PHE A 38 -2.44 2.00 12.44
CA PHE A 38 -2.51 3.45 12.27
C PHE A 38 -3.72 3.85 11.43
N THR A 39 -4.20 5.08 11.60
CA THR A 39 -5.38 5.60 10.92
C THR A 39 -5.06 6.07 9.51
N ASN A 40 -6.09 6.06 8.63
CA ASN A 40 -5.95 6.54 7.25
C ASN A 40 -6.18 8.07 7.18
N ASP A 41 -5.33 8.81 7.88
CA ASP A 41 -5.32 10.27 7.99
C ASP A 41 -3.91 10.81 8.23
N ALA A 42 -3.78 12.13 8.34
CA ALA A 42 -2.48 12.78 8.53
C ALA A 42 -1.75 12.33 9.80
N ASP A 43 -2.47 12.15 10.90
CA ASP A 43 -1.89 11.76 12.19
C ASP A 43 -1.36 10.32 12.14
N GLY A 44 -2.12 9.41 11.53
CA GLY A 44 -1.68 8.05 11.30
C GLY A 44 -0.47 7.96 10.36
N PHE A 45 -0.42 8.78 9.34
CA PHE A 45 0.73 8.83 8.41
C PHE A 45 1.99 9.38 9.09
N GLN A 46 1.87 10.39 9.94
CA GLN A 46 2.96 10.92 10.77
C GLN A 46 3.46 9.87 11.76
N LEU A 47 2.55 9.13 12.40
CA LEU A 47 2.92 8.03 13.30
C LEU A 47 3.72 6.96 12.55
N LEU A 48 3.29 6.59 11.34
CA LEU A 48 4.02 5.64 10.50
C LEU A 48 5.43 6.16 10.18
N THR A 49 5.56 7.38 9.64
CA THR A 49 6.86 7.93 9.25
C THR A 49 7.81 8.07 10.42
N SER A 50 7.36 8.55 11.58
CA SER A 50 8.18 8.63 12.80
C SER A 50 8.74 7.26 13.21
N LYS A 51 7.94 6.19 13.08
CA LYS A 51 8.41 4.83 13.36
C LYS A 51 9.41 4.34 12.32
N LEU A 52 9.19 4.64 11.03
CA LEU A 52 10.11 4.25 9.96
C LEU A 52 11.46 4.97 10.08
N GLU A 53 11.44 6.25 10.39
CA GLU A 53 12.65 7.04 10.62
C GLU A 53 13.44 6.55 11.85
N SER A 54 12.74 6.08 12.89
CA SER A 54 13.40 5.51 14.07
C SER A 54 14.05 4.16 13.80
N LEU A 55 13.59 3.41 12.77
CA LEU A 55 14.17 2.13 12.38
C LEU A 55 15.39 2.29 11.48
N ALA A 56 15.34 3.25 10.55
CA ALA A 56 16.39 3.50 9.59
C ALA A 56 17.53 4.28 10.27
N LEU A 57 18.67 3.65 10.47
CA LEU A 57 19.91 4.34 10.80
C LEU A 57 20.43 5.03 9.52
N GLN A 58 21.38 5.97 9.66
CA GLN A 58 21.82 6.87 8.57
C GLN A 58 22.23 6.16 7.26
N ASP A 59 22.65 4.90 7.34
CA ASP A 59 23.12 4.13 6.18
C ASP A 59 22.16 3.00 5.74
N ASP A 60 21.03 2.81 6.43
CA ASP A 60 20.10 1.73 6.12
C ASP A 60 19.17 2.11 4.94
N SER A 61 18.91 1.14 4.08
CA SER A 61 17.96 1.29 2.98
C SER A 61 16.61 0.70 3.37
N LEU A 62 15.55 1.51 3.26
CA LEU A 62 14.19 1.13 3.59
C LEU A 62 13.31 1.09 2.33
N ILE A 63 12.60 -0.02 2.13
CA ILE A 63 11.64 -0.19 1.04
C ILE A 63 10.27 -0.52 1.62
N ILE A 64 9.25 0.20 1.17
CA ILE A 64 7.87 0.02 1.61
C ILE A 64 7.09 -0.72 0.53
N GLY A 65 6.48 -1.83 0.89
CA GLY A 65 5.54 -2.59 0.06
C GLY A 65 4.11 -2.47 0.56
N LEU A 66 3.18 -2.28 -0.36
CA LEU A 66 1.75 -2.35 -0.06
C LEU A 66 1.02 -3.08 -1.19
N GLU A 67 -0.09 -3.71 -0.85
CA GLU A 67 -0.91 -4.41 -1.83
C GLU A 67 -1.80 -3.42 -2.60
N SER A 68 -1.92 -3.60 -3.92
CA SER A 68 -2.85 -2.79 -4.74
C SER A 68 -4.30 -3.19 -4.47
N THR A 69 -4.83 -2.82 -3.33
CA THR A 69 -6.23 -3.05 -2.95
C THR A 69 -7.00 -1.76 -2.95
N ALA A 70 -7.91 -1.58 -3.92
CA ALA A 70 -8.81 -0.44 -4.03
C ALA A 70 -8.12 0.96 -3.86
N HIS A 71 -8.92 2.03 -3.79
CA HIS A 71 -8.41 3.42 -3.69
C HIS A 71 -8.03 3.85 -2.27
N TYR A 72 -8.15 2.97 -1.27
CA TYR A 72 -7.92 3.36 0.13
C TYR A 72 -6.46 3.65 0.47
N GLY A 73 -5.52 3.15 -0.34
CA GLY A 73 -4.09 3.38 -0.18
C GLY A 73 -3.55 4.59 -0.96
N ASP A 74 -4.33 5.20 -1.86
CA ASP A 74 -3.82 6.24 -2.76
C ASP A 74 -3.25 7.45 -1.99
N ASN A 75 -3.91 7.89 -0.92
CA ASN A 75 -3.45 9.01 -0.09
C ASN A 75 -2.15 8.66 0.65
N LEU A 76 -2.06 7.45 1.19
CA LEU A 76 -0.85 6.98 1.87
C LEU A 76 0.33 6.87 0.91
N VAL A 77 0.12 6.32 -0.29
CA VAL A 77 1.17 6.24 -1.33
C VAL A 77 1.68 7.62 -1.69
N ARG A 78 0.78 8.59 -1.90
CA ARG A 78 1.17 9.99 -2.17
C ARG A 78 2.03 10.58 -1.05
N TYR A 79 1.55 10.41 0.17
CA TYR A 79 2.24 10.92 1.35
C TYR A 79 3.65 10.34 1.47
N LEU A 80 3.79 9.03 1.32
CA LEU A 80 5.08 8.34 1.43
C LEU A 80 6.04 8.74 0.28
N VAL A 81 5.54 8.83 -0.96
CA VAL A 81 6.36 9.28 -2.09
C VAL A 81 6.78 10.74 -1.93
N ALA A 82 5.87 11.62 -1.45
CA ALA A 82 6.19 13.02 -1.15
C ALA A 82 7.20 13.16 0.00
N SER A 83 7.23 12.20 0.92
CA SER A 83 8.22 12.09 1.99
C SER A 83 9.51 11.36 1.56
N TYR A 84 9.71 11.15 0.27
CA TYR A 84 10.90 10.54 -0.35
C TYR A 84 11.14 9.07 0.02
N PHE A 85 10.15 8.35 0.52
CA PHE A 85 10.26 6.91 0.74
C PHE A 85 10.19 6.13 -0.58
N LYS A 86 10.95 5.02 -0.65
CA LYS A 86 10.88 4.07 -1.76
C LYS A 86 9.65 3.18 -1.61
N VAL A 87 8.60 3.44 -2.38
CA VAL A 87 7.31 2.74 -2.29
C VAL A 87 7.13 1.82 -3.48
N CYS A 88 6.77 0.57 -3.22
CA CYS A 88 6.50 -0.47 -4.21
C CYS A 88 5.06 -0.99 -4.05
N VAL A 89 4.26 -0.93 -5.10
CA VAL A 89 2.90 -1.50 -5.11
C VAL A 89 2.96 -2.93 -5.62
N LEU A 90 2.59 -3.88 -4.76
CA LEU A 90 2.64 -5.30 -5.04
C LEU A 90 1.37 -5.79 -5.74
N ASN A 91 1.55 -6.75 -6.66
CA ASN A 91 0.41 -7.42 -7.25
C ASN A 91 -0.21 -8.40 -6.24
N PRO A 92 -1.54 -8.34 -5.97
CA PRO A 92 -2.23 -9.25 -5.05
C PRO A 92 -2.05 -10.74 -5.38
N ILE A 93 -1.79 -11.09 -6.63
CA ILE A 93 -1.53 -12.47 -7.03
C ILE A 93 -0.25 -13.01 -6.38
N LYS A 94 0.81 -12.19 -6.29
CA LYS A 94 2.08 -12.58 -5.67
C LYS A 94 1.91 -12.79 -4.16
N THR A 95 1.25 -11.88 -3.48
CA THR A 95 1.00 -11.97 -2.03
C THR A 95 0.05 -13.13 -1.69
N SER A 96 -0.97 -13.39 -2.52
CA SER A 96 -1.87 -14.53 -2.34
C SER A 96 -1.17 -15.88 -2.50
N SER A 97 -0.22 -15.98 -3.42
CA SER A 97 0.62 -17.18 -3.58
C SER A 97 1.46 -17.45 -2.33
N MET A 98 2.06 -16.42 -1.76
CA MET A 98 2.80 -16.51 -0.49
C MET A 98 1.91 -16.91 0.70
N ARG A 99 0.66 -16.40 0.75
CA ARG A 99 -0.32 -16.81 1.78
C ARG A 99 -0.65 -18.30 1.72
N LYS A 100 -0.79 -18.87 0.52
CA LYS A 100 -1.09 -20.31 0.34
C LYS A 100 0.04 -21.23 0.83
N ASN A 101 1.27 -20.76 0.73
CA ASN A 101 2.45 -21.51 1.18
C ASN A 101 2.67 -21.44 2.70
N ASN A 102 1.99 -20.53 3.41
CA ASN A 102 2.07 -20.45 4.86
C ASN A 102 1.11 -21.47 5.50
N ILE A 103 1.65 -22.42 6.26
CA ILE A 103 0.95 -23.55 6.90
C ILE A 103 -0.09 -23.07 7.94
N ARG A 104 0.03 -21.86 8.46
CA ARG A 104 -0.92 -21.28 9.42
C ARG A 104 -2.01 -20.50 8.69
N LYS A 105 -3.20 -21.09 8.59
CA LYS A 105 -4.40 -20.53 7.93
C LYS A 105 -5.10 -19.38 8.68
N THR A 106 -4.53 -18.82 9.72
CA THR A 106 -5.14 -17.68 10.45
C THR A 106 -4.89 -16.40 9.71
N LYS A 107 -5.92 -15.94 9.00
CA LYS A 107 -5.94 -14.61 8.35
C LYS A 107 -6.16 -13.56 9.45
N THR A 108 -5.13 -12.77 9.74
CA THR A 108 -5.22 -11.58 10.58
C THR A 108 -4.43 -10.46 9.88
N ASP A 109 -4.91 -9.23 9.98
CA ASP A 109 -4.27 -8.05 9.39
C ASP A 109 -2.78 -7.96 9.79
N LYS A 110 -2.43 -8.45 10.97
CA LYS A 110 -1.05 -8.55 11.47
C LYS A 110 -0.19 -9.51 10.66
N VAL A 111 -0.74 -10.68 10.29
CA VAL A 111 -0.03 -11.70 9.49
C VAL A 111 0.14 -11.20 8.05
N ASP A 112 -0.85 -10.47 7.53
CA ASP A 112 -0.82 -9.96 6.16
C ASP A 112 0.32 -8.95 5.96
N THR A 113 0.65 -8.11 6.95
CA THR A 113 1.80 -7.19 6.86
C THR A 113 3.14 -7.91 6.70
N TYR A 114 3.36 -9.00 7.42
CA TYR A 114 4.56 -9.82 7.28
C TYR A 114 4.64 -10.52 5.93
N ILE A 115 3.51 -10.99 5.41
CA ILE A 115 3.45 -11.62 4.08
C ILE A 115 3.82 -10.60 3.00
N ILE A 116 3.32 -9.36 3.11
CA ILE A 116 3.66 -8.27 2.20
C ILE A 116 5.16 -7.96 2.27
N ALA A 117 5.72 -7.81 3.48
CA ALA A 117 7.14 -7.54 3.67
C ALA A 117 8.02 -8.69 3.13
N LYS A 118 7.67 -9.95 3.38
CA LYS A 118 8.38 -11.11 2.83
C LYS A 118 8.26 -11.21 1.31
N THR A 119 7.08 -10.94 0.76
CA THR A 119 6.88 -10.91 -0.70
C THR A 119 7.77 -9.83 -1.33
N LEU A 120 7.88 -8.68 -0.69
CA LEU A 120 8.77 -7.60 -1.13
C LEU A 120 10.24 -8.05 -1.07
N MET A 121 10.67 -8.64 0.03
CA MET A 121 12.04 -9.13 0.23
C MET A 121 12.44 -10.17 -0.83
N MET A 122 11.51 -11.00 -1.29
CA MET A 122 11.76 -12.07 -2.27
C MET A 122 11.67 -11.61 -3.74
N GLN A 123 11.53 -10.31 -4.01
CA GLN A 123 11.51 -9.80 -5.38
C GLN A 123 12.93 -9.58 -5.91
N ASP A 124 13.18 -10.05 -7.14
CA ASP A 124 14.46 -9.83 -7.83
C ASP A 124 14.63 -8.38 -8.30
N SER A 125 13.53 -7.65 -8.49
CA SER A 125 13.54 -6.25 -8.95
C SER A 125 12.37 -5.47 -8.37
N TYR A 126 12.59 -4.18 -8.12
CA TYR A 126 11.61 -3.26 -7.56
C TYR A 126 11.20 -2.21 -8.58
N ARG A 127 9.89 -2.04 -8.78
CA ARG A 127 9.32 -0.90 -9.46
C ARG A 127 8.79 0.07 -8.42
N PHE A 128 9.55 1.14 -8.19
CA PHE A 128 9.11 2.18 -7.27
C PHE A 128 8.09 3.10 -7.93
N VAL A 129 7.12 3.52 -7.12
CA VAL A 129 6.12 4.53 -7.51
C VAL A 129 6.82 5.87 -7.64
N SER A 130 6.67 6.52 -8.80
CA SER A 130 7.17 7.85 -9.09
C SER A 130 6.05 8.90 -9.01
N PHE A 131 6.42 10.19 -9.03
CA PHE A 131 5.43 11.27 -9.15
C PHE A 131 4.61 11.15 -10.44
N TYR A 132 5.22 10.71 -11.53
CA TYR A 132 4.51 10.45 -12.79
C TYR A 132 3.44 9.36 -12.64
N ASP A 133 3.70 8.31 -11.87
CA ASP A 133 2.70 7.27 -11.60
C ASP A 133 1.51 7.85 -10.80
N LEU A 134 1.77 8.81 -9.88
CA LEU A 134 0.72 9.50 -9.13
C LEU A 134 -0.18 10.35 -10.06
N ASP A 135 0.39 11.07 -11.01
CA ASP A 135 -0.36 11.84 -12.00
C ASP A 135 -1.23 10.93 -12.87
N LEU A 136 -0.69 9.77 -13.27
CA LEU A 136 -1.48 8.75 -13.99
C LEU A 136 -2.62 8.18 -13.16
N MET A 137 -2.44 8.03 -11.85
CA MET A 137 -3.51 7.59 -10.94
C MET A 137 -4.65 8.61 -10.93
N ASP A 138 -4.34 9.92 -10.89
CA ASP A 138 -5.33 10.99 -10.94
C ASP A 138 -6.12 10.99 -12.25
N LEU A 139 -5.43 10.87 -13.37
CA LEU A 139 -6.08 10.78 -14.67
C LEU A 139 -7.04 9.57 -14.76
N LYS A 140 -6.63 8.42 -14.23
CA LYS A 140 -7.50 7.23 -14.15
C LYS A 140 -8.72 7.47 -13.26
N GLN A 141 -8.58 8.16 -12.14
CA GLN A 141 -9.71 8.52 -11.27
C GLN A 141 -10.67 9.46 -11.98
N LEU A 142 -10.18 10.51 -12.63
CA LEU A 142 -11.00 11.42 -13.41
C LEU A 142 -11.76 10.70 -14.53
N GLY A 143 -11.09 9.78 -15.25
CA GLY A 143 -11.73 8.95 -16.27
C GLY A 143 -12.87 8.09 -15.73
N ARG A 144 -12.67 7.45 -14.58
CA ARG A 144 -13.70 6.66 -13.88
C ARG A 144 -14.86 7.53 -13.40
N PHE A 145 -14.57 8.70 -12.85
CA PHE A 145 -15.58 9.66 -12.41
C PHE A 145 -16.44 10.11 -13.60
N ARG A 146 -15.81 10.49 -14.71
CA ARG A 146 -16.50 10.85 -15.96
C ARG A 146 -17.42 9.73 -16.43
N GLN A 147 -16.95 8.49 -16.47
CA GLN A 147 -17.78 7.34 -16.86
C GLN A 147 -19.00 7.15 -15.94
N LYS A 148 -18.78 7.26 -14.61
CA LYS A 148 -19.87 7.15 -13.62
C LYS A 148 -20.91 8.24 -13.85
N THR A 149 -20.50 9.49 -14.07
CA THR A 149 -21.40 10.62 -14.33
C THR A 149 -22.19 10.44 -15.62
N ILE A 150 -21.54 9.96 -16.69
CA ILE A 150 -22.24 9.66 -17.95
C ILE A 150 -23.30 8.58 -17.77
N LYS A 151 -22.97 7.48 -17.05
CA LYS A 151 -23.93 6.42 -16.75
C LYS A 151 -25.10 6.92 -15.91
N GLN A 152 -24.88 7.77 -14.93
CA GLN A 152 -25.94 8.39 -14.12
C GLN A 152 -26.83 9.26 -14.96
N ARG A 153 -26.26 10.14 -15.81
CA ARG A 153 -27.01 10.97 -16.75
C ARG A 153 -27.90 10.14 -17.67
N THR A 154 -27.37 9.07 -18.24
CA THR A 154 -28.16 8.17 -19.12
C THR A 154 -29.31 7.52 -18.39
N ARG A 155 -29.07 7.04 -17.15
CA ARG A 155 -30.15 6.47 -16.32
C ARG A 155 -31.29 7.47 -16.06
N LEU A 156 -30.91 8.70 -15.68
CA LEU A 156 -31.88 9.77 -15.42
C LEU A 156 -32.71 10.12 -16.70
N LYS A 157 -32.06 10.20 -17.87
CA LYS A 157 -32.77 10.41 -19.14
C LYS A 157 -33.78 9.31 -19.41
N ILE A 158 -33.38 8.05 -19.29
CA ILE A 158 -34.29 6.90 -19.48
C ILE A 158 -35.46 6.94 -18.49
N GLN A 159 -35.25 7.35 -17.25
CA GLN A 159 -36.31 7.48 -16.24
C GLN A 159 -37.29 8.61 -16.58
N LEU A 160 -36.79 9.73 -17.11
CA LEU A 160 -37.65 10.83 -17.57
C LEU A 160 -38.50 10.43 -18.77
N ASP A 161 -37.89 9.82 -19.79
CA ASP A 161 -38.59 9.35 -20.99
C ASP A 161 -39.70 8.37 -20.65
N ARG A 162 -39.49 7.45 -19.72
CA ARG A 162 -40.52 6.50 -19.25
C ARG A 162 -41.69 7.17 -18.52
N LYS A 163 -41.46 8.32 -17.85
CA LYS A 163 -42.50 9.07 -17.15
C LYS A 163 -43.27 10.02 -18.07
N SER A 164 -42.74 10.34 -19.25
CA SER A 164 -43.36 11.22 -20.23
C SER A 164 -44.32 10.50 -21.17
N VAL A 165 -44.48 9.18 -21.04
CA VAL A 165 -45.34 8.32 -21.91
C VAL A 165 -46.62 7.90 -21.18
N VAL A 166 -47.07 8.70 -20.20
CA VAL A 166 -48.39 8.52 -19.53
C VAL A 166 -49.27 9.70 -19.84
#